data_4bb88c1113e0e43c2be48dee00d98e0e
#
_entry.id   4bb88c1113e0e43c2be48dee00d98e0e
#
_cell.length_a   1.000
_cell.length_b   1.000
_cell.length_c   1.000
_cell.angle_alpha   90.00
_cell.angle_beta   90.00
_cell.angle_gamma   90.00
#
_symmetry.space_group_name_H-M   'P 1'
#
loop_
_entity.id
_entity.type
_entity.pdbx_description
1 polymer ?
#
loop_
_entity_poly.entity_id
_entity_poly.type
_entity_poly.pdbx_seq_one_letter_code
_entity_poly.pdbx_strand_id
1 'polypeptide(L)'
;MKQILTFFSALALLGGPAIKAHEAAEDMATAAQVWLASLSKEQKKTAIFELNAPAREDWHFVPRPFEGEGVRKGVTLKEMEADXRHLAYALLTSGLSHRGMLTATQIMSLEQVLWEMENEDPKRDTEMYYVSIYGDPLTKNWAWAFEGHHMSLNFTIIDGKVASVTPNFFASNPGVIHDGPRKGLKVLAREEDVARELAKSLSKKQRKEAIVEDKAPRDILTSADPMVESLGDAGIAYGDLKEAQQAKLMELINVYVKRVRAEVADEELMAITEAGLDKIVFAWAGGLEPKEGHYYRVQGPTFLLEYANTQNGAEHVHAVWRDFNGDFGRDVLKEHYQKSHQVE
;
A
#
# COMPACT_ATOMS: atom_id res chain seq x y z
N MET A 1 56.48 35.77 -4.67
CA MET A 1 55.55 34.76 -4.12
C MET A 1 54.19 35.02 -4.70
N LYS A 2 53.79 34.18 -5.70
CA LYS A 2 52.46 34.28 -6.32
C LYS A 2 51.54 33.24 -5.64
N GLN A 3 50.49 33.73 -4.99
CA GLN A 3 49.44 32.87 -4.45
C GLN A 3 48.53 32.38 -5.62
N ILE A 4 48.51 31.09 -5.79
CA ILE A 4 47.54 30.44 -6.73
C ILE A 4 46.24 30.19 -5.95
N LEU A 5 45.20 30.95 -6.28
CA LEU A 5 43.84 30.69 -5.77
C LEU A 5 43.25 29.56 -6.59
N THR A 6 43.07 28.40 -5.96
CA THR A 6 42.38 27.26 -6.56
C THR A 6 40.88 27.43 -6.31
N PHE A 7 40.13 27.69 -7.35
CA PHE A 7 38.65 27.67 -7.33
C PHE A 7 38.19 26.22 -7.37
N PHE A 8 37.65 25.75 -6.26
CA PHE A 8 36.88 24.51 -6.24
C PHE A 8 35.45 24.86 -6.67
N SER A 9 35.10 24.51 -7.92
CA SER A 9 33.71 24.52 -8.36
C SER A 9 33.02 23.31 -7.77
N ALA A 10 32.18 23.53 -6.76
CA ALA A 10 31.26 22.52 -6.27
C ALA A 10 30.14 22.37 -7.32
N LEU A 11 30.23 21.31 -8.12
CA LEU A 11 29.14 20.91 -8.98
C LEU A 11 28.07 20.28 -8.10
N ALA A 12 27.06 21.07 -7.74
CA ALA A 12 25.90 20.55 -7.03
C ALA A 12 25.12 19.64 -7.99
N LEU A 13 25.16 18.35 -7.74
CA LEU A 13 24.31 17.38 -8.41
C LEU A 13 22.85 17.66 -7.98
N LEU A 14 22.17 18.45 -8.79
CA LEU A 14 20.72 18.69 -8.64
C LEU A 14 19.97 17.48 -9.24
N GLY A 15 20.13 16.33 -8.58
CA GLY A 15 19.28 15.17 -8.82
C GLY A 15 18.24 15.10 -7.73
N GLY A 16 17.19 15.92 -7.85
CA GLY A 16 16.11 15.91 -6.88
C GLY A 16 15.20 14.68 -7.03
N PRO A 17 14.35 14.42 -6.05
CA PRO A 17 13.45 13.25 -6.04
C PRO A 17 12.54 13.13 -7.28
N ALA A 18 12.20 14.26 -7.90
CA ALA A 18 11.33 14.29 -9.10
C ALA A 18 11.91 13.53 -10.30
N ILE A 19 13.24 13.53 -10.47
CA ILE A 19 13.89 12.80 -11.58
C ILE A 19 13.75 11.29 -11.36
N LYS A 20 13.95 10.86 -10.13
CA LYS A 20 13.87 9.43 -9.74
C LYS A 20 12.46 8.85 -9.86
N ALA A 21 11.42 9.62 -9.55
CA ALA A 21 10.03 9.18 -9.69
C ALA A 21 9.64 8.99 -11.17
N HIS A 22 10.26 9.73 -12.09
CA HIS A 22 10.14 9.48 -13.53
C HIS A 22 10.75 8.11 -13.89
N GLU A 23 11.92 7.78 -13.35
CA GLU A 23 12.56 6.47 -13.60
C GLU A 23 11.66 5.31 -13.15
N ALA A 24 11.02 5.44 -12.00
CA ALA A 24 10.07 4.43 -11.50
C ALA A 24 8.89 4.25 -12.48
N ALA A 25 8.33 5.36 -12.98
CA ALA A 25 7.23 5.32 -13.94
C ALA A 25 7.64 4.68 -15.27
N GLU A 26 8.87 4.96 -15.74
CA GLU A 26 9.42 4.36 -16.97
C GLU A 26 9.65 2.85 -16.81
N ASP A 27 10.16 2.42 -15.66
CA ASP A 27 10.33 0.99 -15.35
C ASP A 27 8.98 0.27 -15.31
N MET A 28 7.97 0.88 -14.67
CA MET A 28 6.61 0.34 -14.64
C MET A 28 6.04 0.23 -16.06
N ALA A 29 6.20 1.28 -16.88
CA ALA A 29 5.71 1.31 -18.26
C ALA A 29 6.35 0.22 -19.10
N THR A 30 7.67 0.07 -18.98
CA THR A 30 8.44 -0.97 -19.69
C THR A 30 7.94 -2.37 -19.29
N ALA A 31 7.82 -2.61 -17.99
CA ALA A 31 7.35 -3.91 -17.47
C ALA A 31 5.91 -4.21 -17.93
N ALA A 32 5.03 -3.20 -17.87
CA ALA A 32 3.64 -3.34 -18.32
C ALA A 32 3.55 -3.65 -19.81
N GLN A 33 4.31 -2.95 -20.65
CA GLN A 33 4.34 -3.18 -22.10
C GLN A 33 4.81 -4.59 -22.44
N VAL A 34 5.87 -5.05 -21.79
CA VAL A 34 6.43 -6.40 -22.01
C VAL A 34 5.42 -7.46 -21.57
N TRP A 35 4.79 -7.26 -20.40
CA TRP A 35 3.74 -8.18 -19.93
C TRP A 35 2.55 -8.20 -20.90
N LEU A 36 2.03 -7.04 -21.30
CA LEU A 36 0.91 -6.95 -22.26
C LEU A 36 1.25 -7.62 -23.59
N ALA A 37 2.49 -7.48 -24.05
CA ALA A 37 2.93 -8.11 -25.31
C ALA A 37 2.89 -9.64 -25.24
N SER A 38 3.08 -10.22 -24.05
CA SER A 38 3.07 -11.67 -23.83
C SER A 38 1.65 -12.26 -23.78
N LEU A 39 0.62 -11.44 -23.55
CA LEU A 39 -0.76 -11.90 -23.40
C LEU A 39 -1.41 -12.27 -24.73
N SER A 40 -2.25 -13.28 -24.71
CA SER A 40 -3.13 -13.61 -25.84
C SER A 40 -4.17 -12.50 -26.08
N LYS A 41 -4.82 -12.52 -27.24
CA LYS A 41 -5.89 -11.56 -27.55
C LYS A 41 -7.03 -11.61 -26.55
N GLU A 42 -7.36 -12.79 -26.05
CA GLU A 42 -8.46 -12.95 -25.09
C GLU A 42 -8.04 -12.40 -23.70
N GLN A 43 -6.83 -12.72 -23.26
CA GLN A 43 -6.32 -12.16 -22.00
C GLN A 43 -6.24 -10.63 -22.03
N LYS A 44 -5.85 -10.03 -23.16
CA LYS A 44 -5.82 -8.56 -23.32
C LYS A 44 -7.20 -7.92 -23.10
N LYS A 45 -8.27 -8.59 -23.51
CA LYS A 45 -9.66 -8.08 -23.32
C LYS A 45 -10.03 -8.00 -21.84
N THR A 46 -9.50 -8.88 -21.01
CA THR A 46 -9.76 -8.88 -19.56
C THR A 46 -8.72 -8.10 -18.77
N ALA A 47 -7.52 -7.86 -19.35
CA ALA A 47 -6.44 -7.13 -18.71
C ALA A 47 -6.56 -5.62 -18.83
N ILE A 48 -7.10 -5.10 -19.94
CA ILE A 48 -7.00 -3.68 -20.33
C ILE A 48 -8.36 -3.00 -20.20
N PHE A 49 -8.37 -1.87 -19.54
CA PHE A 49 -9.54 -1.02 -19.28
C PHE A 49 -9.21 0.43 -19.66
N GLU A 50 -10.24 1.26 -19.86
CA GLU A 50 -10.05 2.70 -20.00
C GLU A 50 -9.52 3.28 -18.68
N LEU A 51 -8.69 4.31 -18.74
CA LEU A 51 -8.11 4.93 -17.53
C LEU A 51 -9.18 5.45 -16.55
N ASN A 52 -10.29 5.94 -17.10
CA ASN A 52 -11.41 6.47 -16.30
C ASN A 52 -12.51 5.43 -16.03
N ALA A 53 -12.25 4.15 -16.28
CA ALA A 53 -13.24 3.08 -16.02
C ALA A 53 -13.59 3.05 -14.52
N PRO A 54 -14.88 3.06 -14.15
CA PRO A 54 -15.30 2.96 -12.75
C PRO A 54 -14.72 1.73 -12.04
N ALA A 55 -14.49 0.66 -12.78
CA ALA A 55 -13.88 -0.57 -12.30
C ALA A 55 -12.53 -0.35 -11.62
N ARG A 56 -11.81 0.73 -11.97
CA ARG A 56 -10.50 1.05 -11.39
C ARG A 56 -10.58 1.34 -9.89
N GLU A 57 -11.68 1.93 -9.44
CA GLU A 57 -11.90 2.30 -8.05
C GLU A 57 -12.71 1.26 -7.26
N ASP A 58 -13.18 0.22 -7.94
CA ASP A 58 -13.90 -0.90 -7.35
C ASP A 58 -12.89 -1.98 -6.93
N TRP A 59 -12.16 -1.72 -5.85
CA TRP A 59 -11.10 -2.59 -5.34
C TRP A 59 -11.60 -3.48 -4.20
N HIS A 60 -10.97 -4.61 -3.97
CA HIS A 60 -11.33 -5.47 -2.86
C HIS A 60 -10.17 -6.40 -2.44
N PHE A 61 -10.30 -6.96 -1.23
CA PHE A 61 -9.28 -7.82 -0.64
C PHE A 61 -9.80 -9.20 -0.17
N VAL A 62 -11.05 -9.55 -0.46
CA VAL A 62 -11.62 -10.87 -0.10
C VAL A 62 -11.11 -11.96 -1.03
N PRO A 63 -11.14 -13.26 -0.64
CA PRO A 63 -10.55 -14.32 -1.46
C PRO A 63 -11.21 -14.51 -2.82
N ARG A 64 -12.52 -14.25 -2.93
CA ARG A 64 -13.27 -14.34 -4.20
C ARG A 64 -14.28 -13.22 -4.27
N PRO A 65 -14.61 -12.79 -5.48
CA PRO A 65 -15.83 -12.01 -5.61
C PRO A 65 -17.02 -12.86 -5.17
N PHE A 66 -17.88 -12.31 -4.33
CA PHE A 66 -19.12 -12.96 -3.94
C PHE A 66 -20.09 -12.98 -5.14
N GLU A 67 -20.92 -14.01 -5.25
CA GLU A 67 -21.98 -14.03 -6.27
C GLU A 67 -22.84 -12.77 -6.16
N GLY A 68 -23.00 -12.07 -7.29
CA GLY A 68 -23.78 -10.84 -7.37
C GLY A 68 -23.01 -9.57 -7.00
N GLU A 69 -21.78 -9.69 -6.53
CA GLU A 69 -20.88 -8.55 -6.32
C GLU A 69 -19.84 -8.54 -7.43
N GLY A 70 -19.34 -7.37 -7.78
CA GLY A 70 -18.44 -7.17 -8.92
C GLY A 70 -17.36 -8.22 -9.08
N VAL A 71 -17.14 -8.67 -10.27
CA VAL A 71 -16.09 -9.63 -10.61
C VAL A 71 -14.74 -8.93 -10.51
N ARG A 72 -13.78 -9.53 -9.80
CA ARG A 72 -12.43 -8.97 -9.72
C ARG A 72 -11.84 -8.89 -11.14
N LYS A 73 -11.24 -7.75 -11.45
CA LYS A 73 -10.81 -7.39 -12.80
C LYS A 73 -9.38 -7.88 -13.06
N GLY A 74 -9.11 -8.18 -14.32
CA GLY A 74 -7.74 -8.50 -14.74
C GLY A 74 -7.55 -9.97 -15.12
N VAL A 75 -6.30 -10.28 -15.44
CA VAL A 75 -5.87 -11.65 -15.76
C VAL A 75 -5.19 -12.23 -14.52
N THR A 76 -5.60 -13.43 -14.11
CA THR A 76 -5.01 -14.11 -12.96
C THR A 76 -3.66 -14.71 -13.32
N LEU A 77 -2.79 -14.84 -12.32
CA LEU A 77 -1.54 -15.60 -12.48
C LEU A 77 -1.83 -17.04 -12.93
N LYS A 78 -2.97 -17.58 -12.50
CA LYS A 78 -3.42 -18.94 -12.86
C LYS A 78 -3.68 -19.10 -14.36
N GLU A 79 -4.17 -18.04 -15.03
CA GLU A 79 -4.43 -18.02 -16.47
C GLU A 79 -3.17 -17.79 -17.30
N MET A 80 -2.04 -17.48 -16.67
CA MET A 80 -0.79 -17.16 -17.35
C MET A 80 0.10 -18.40 -17.46
N GLU A 81 0.71 -18.58 -18.60
CA GLU A 81 1.82 -19.53 -18.75
C GLU A 81 3.00 -19.06 -17.90
N ALA A 82 3.94 -19.94 -17.62
CA ALA A 82 5.07 -19.68 -16.72
C ALA A 82 5.83 -18.38 -17.05
N ASP A 83 6.09 -18.18 -18.32
CA ASP A 83 6.80 -16.97 -18.78
C ASP A 83 5.96 -15.70 -18.55
N UNK A 84 4.67 -15.73 -18.72
CA UNK A 84 3.86 -14.74 -18.51
C UNK A 84 3.74 -14.35 -17.19
N ARG A 85 3.79 -15.27 -16.45
CA ARG A 85 3.75 -15.08 -14.98
C ARG A 85 4.99 -14.34 -14.44
N HIS A 86 6.15 -14.72 -14.91
CA HIS A 86 7.40 -14.01 -14.57
C HIS A 86 7.33 -12.52 -14.95
N LEU A 87 6.70 -12.19 -16.08
CA LEU A 87 6.53 -10.79 -16.51
C LEU A 87 5.55 -10.03 -15.62
N ALA A 88 4.50 -10.70 -15.14
CA ALA A 88 3.58 -10.11 -14.15
C ALA A 88 4.32 -9.79 -12.83
N TYR A 89 5.21 -10.70 -12.40
CA TYR A 89 6.05 -10.43 -11.22
C TYR A 89 7.07 -9.30 -11.49
N ALA A 90 7.57 -9.17 -12.71
CA ALA A 90 8.45 -8.05 -13.08
C ALA A 90 7.71 -6.71 -12.95
N LEU A 91 6.44 -6.66 -13.39
CA LEU A 91 5.59 -5.48 -13.20
C LEU A 91 5.36 -5.20 -11.70
N LEU A 92 5.03 -6.21 -10.93
CA LEU A 92 4.86 -6.06 -9.48
C LEU A 92 6.15 -5.51 -8.81
N THR A 93 7.30 -6.05 -9.21
CA THR A 93 8.62 -5.63 -8.69
C THR A 93 8.93 -4.18 -9.04
N SER A 94 8.48 -3.70 -10.23
CA SER A 94 8.73 -2.31 -10.64
C SER A 94 8.02 -1.29 -9.76
N GLY A 95 6.96 -1.70 -9.04
CA GLY A 95 6.23 -0.81 -8.12
C GLY A 95 6.67 -0.92 -6.66
N LEU A 96 7.25 -2.02 -6.26
CA LEU A 96 7.54 -2.32 -4.86
C LEU A 96 9.03 -2.22 -4.53
N SER A 97 9.31 -1.97 -3.25
CA SER A 97 10.66 -2.14 -2.70
C SER A 97 10.94 -3.64 -2.53
N HIS A 98 12.20 -3.99 -2.26
CA HIS A 98 12.56 -5.38 -1.95
C HIS A 98 11.73 -5.92 -0.79
N ARG A 99 11.53 -5.11 0.25
CA ARG A 99 10.70 -5.51 1.39
C ARG A 99 9.23 -5.64 0.99
N GLY A 100 8.71 -4.69 0.22
CA GLY A 100 7.33 -4.75 -0.30
C GLY A 100 7.10 -6.02 -1.11
N MET A 101 8.02 -6.35 -2.00
CA MET A 101 7.95 -7.54 -2.84
C MET A 101 8.00 -8.83 -1.99
N LEU A 102 8.92 -8.88 -1.01
CA LEU A 102 8.99 -10.03 -0.09
C LEU A 102 7.68 -10.19 0.66
N THR A 103 7.12 -9.11 1.20
CA THR A 103 5.83 -9.14 1.91
C THR A 103 4.70 -9.62 0.99
N ALA A 104 4.62 -9.08 -0.23
CA ALA A 104 3.59 -9.46 -1.21
C ALA A 104 3.65 -10.97 -1.50
N THR A 105 4.83 -11.49 -1.80
CA THR A 105 4.99 -12.93 -2.11
C THR A 105 4.71 -13.81 -0.89
N GLN A 106 5.06 -13.35 0.32
CA GLN A 106 4.71 -14.07 1.54
C GLN A 106 3.19 -14.11 1.76
N ILE A 107 2.49 -12.98 1.54
CA ILE A 107 1.03 -12.92 1.63
C ILE A 107 0.41 -13.94 0.66
N MET A 108 0.85 -13.95 -0.59
CA MET A 108 0.37 -14.90 -1.60
C MET A 108 0.58 -16.35 -1.13
N SER A 109 1.73 -16.62 -0.54
CA SER A 109 2.07 -17.97 -0.06
C SER A 109 1.22 -18.43 1.13
N LEU A 110 0.59 -17.49 1.88
CA LEU A 110 -0.32 -17.84 2.98
C LEU A 110 -1.59 -18.54 2.47
N GLU A 111 -1.96 -18.38 1.21
CA GLU A 111 -3.08 -19.13 0.62
C GLU A 111 -2.83 -20.64 0.73
N GLN A 112 -1.58 -21.10 0.56
CA GLN A 112 -1.24 -22.51 0.75
C GLN A 112 -1.41 -22.93 2.22
N VAL A 113 -1.02 -22.08 3.17
CA VAL A 113 -1.20 -22.34 4.60
C VAL A 113 -2.69 -22.44 4.94
N LEU A 114 -3.49 -21.52 4.43
CA LEU A 114 -4.94 -21.54 4.65
C LEU A 114 -5.59 -22.75 3.99
N TRP A 115 -5.16 -23.13 2.79
CA TRP A 115 -5.62 -24.33 2.09
C TRP A 115 -5.42 -25.57 2.98
N GLU A 116 -4.25 -25.70 3.57
CA GLU A 116 -3.94 -26.80 4.49
C GLU A 116 -4.77 -26.75 5.78
N MET A 117 -4.93 -25.54 6.36
CA MET A 117 -5.69 -25.33 7.60
C MET A 117 -7.19 -25.54 7.42
N GLU A 118 -7.72 -25.28 6.22
CA GLU A 118 -9.16 -25.31 5.92
C GLU A 118 -9.58 -26.56 5.12
N ASN A 119 -8.87 -27.67 5.30
CA ASN A 119 -9.15 -28.97 4.67
C ASN A 119 -9.21 -28.89 3.14
N GLU A 120 -8.22 -28.25 2.56
CA GLU A 120 -8.03 -28.14 1.12
C GLU A 120 -9.15 -27.35 0.41
N ASP A 121 -9.65 -26.30 1.06
CA ASP A 121 -10.68 -25.43 0.49
C ASP A 121 -10.20 -24.82 -0.83
N PRO A 122 -10.85 -25.10 -1.96
CA PRO A 122 -10.38 -24.62 -3.27
C PRO A 122 -10.42 -23.11 -3.47
N LYS A 123 -11.04 -22.36 -2.56
CA LYS A 123 -10.98 -20.90 -2.62
C LYS A 123 -9.59 -20.36 -2.23
N ARG A 124 -8.74 -21.19 -1.62
CA ARG A 124 -7.38 -20.84 -1.21
C ARG A 124 -6.41 -21.24 -2.33
N ASP A 125 -6.01 -20.25 -3.11
CA ASP A 125 -5.21 -20.49 -4.32
C ASP A 125 -4.15 -19.40 -4.45
N THR A 126 -2.88 -19.80 -4.39
CA THR A 126 -1.72 -18.91 -4.47
C THR A 126 -1.60 -18.18 -5.82
N GLU A 127 -2.35 -18.62 -6.84
CA GLU A 127 -2.30 -18.04 -8.18
C GLU A 127 -3.54 -17.20 -8.51
N MET A 128 -4.48 -17.03 -7.57
CA MET A 128 -5.68 -16.20 -7.78
C MET A 128 -5.40 -14.72 -7.43
N TYR A 129 -4.37 -14.18 -8.09
CA TYR A 129 -3.99 -12.78 -8.05
C TYR A 129 -4.09 -12.21 -9.46
N TYR A 130 -4.71 -11.05 -9.57
CA TYR A 130 -5.21 -10.44 -10.81
C TYR A 130 -4.36 -9.22 -11.16
N VAL A 131 -4.00 -9.10 -12.43
CA VAL A 131 -3.26 -7.93 -12.95
C VAL A 131 -4.16 -7.19 -13.94
N SER A 132 -4.31 -5.89 -13.73
CA SER A 132 -5.14 -5.00 -14.58
C SER A 132 -4.32 -3.79 -15.00
N ILE A 133 -4.52 -3.36 -16.25
CA ILE A 133 -3.95 -2.12 -16.79
C ILE A 133 -5.10 -1.18 -17.16
N TYR A 134 -4.98 0.08 -16.81
CA TYR A 134 -5.98 1.12 -17.09
C TYR A 134 -5.31 2.19 -17.95
N GLY A 135 -5.81 2.39 -19.16
CA GLY A 135 -5.18 3.24 -20.16
C GLY A 135 -4.07 2.51 -20.92
N ASP A 136 -3.15 3.25 -21.46
CA ASP A 136 -2.08 2.73 -22.32
C ASP A 136 -0.69 3.08 -21.73
N PRO A 137 0.11 2.09 -21.32
CA PRO A 137 1.45 2.36 -20.78
C PRO A 137 2.46 2.92 -21.80
N LEU A 138 2.08 3.05 -23.06
CA LEU A 138 2.87 3.82 -24.04
C LEU A 138 2.65 5.32 -23.91
N THR A 139 1.62 5.72 -23.16
CA THR A 139 1.31 7.15 -22.92
C THR A 139 1.85 7.59 -21.56
N LYS A 140 1.71 8.88 -21.27
CA LYS A 140 2.12 9.46 -19.97
C LYS A 140 1.08 9.29 -18.87
N ASN A 141 -0.16 8.88 -19.23
CA ASN A 141 -1.28 8.79 -18.30
C ASN A 141 -1.90 7.38 -18.36
N TRP A 142 -1.66 6.60 -17.33
CA TRP A 142 -2.17 5.22 -17.22
C TRP A 142 -2.08 4.76 -15.77
N ALA A 143 -2.65 3.59 -15.49
CA ALA A 143 -2.61 3.04 -14.14
C ALA A 143 -2.57 1.51 -14.22
N TRP A 144 -2.25 0.88 -13.09
CA TRP A 144 -2.30 -0.57 -13.00
C TRP A 144 -2.60 -1.01 -11.56
N ALA A 145 -3.13 -2.22 -11.45
CA ALA A 145 -3.45 -2.81 -10.15
C ALA A 145 -3.00 -4.28 -10.11
N PHE A 146 -2.63 -4.71 -8.91
CA PHE A 146 -2.34 -6.11 -8.60
C PHE A 146 -3.17 -6.48 -7.38
N GLU A 147 -4.16 -7.34 -7.55
CA GLU A 147 -5.16 -7.64 -6.51
C GLU A 147 -5.38 -9.13 -6.31
N GLY A 148 -5.71 -9.51 -5.09
CA GLY A 148 -6.15 -10.85 -4.75
C GLY A 148 -6.57 -10.92 -3.30
N HIS A 149 -6.69 -12.11 -2.76
CA HIS A 149 -6.97 -12.26 -1.34
C HIS A 149 -5.84 -11.62 -0.51
N HIS A 150 -6.22 -10.69 0.36
CA HIS A 150 -5.32 -10.01 1.29
C HIS A 150 -4.27 -9.11 0.63
N MET A 151 -4.50 -8.70 -0.62
CA MET A 151 -3.62 -7.76 -1.30
C MET A 151 -4.42 -6.91 -2.30
N SER A 152 -4.22 -5.59 -2.26
CA SER A 152 -4.63 -4.69 -3.33
C SER A 152 -3.63 -3.56 -3.43
N LEU A 153 -2.96 -3.48 -4.56
CA LEU A 153 -1.92 -2.50 -4.86
C LEU A 153 -2.35 -1.74 -6.12
N ASN A 154 -2.36 -0.43 -6.02
CA ASN A 154 -2.88 0.46 -7.05
C ASN A 154 -1.85 1.54 -7.36
N PHE A 155 -1.44 1.64 -8.61
CA PHE A 155 -0.44 2.60 -9.06
C PHE A 155 -1.01 3.43 -10.19
N THR A 156 -0.89 4.76 -10.08
CA THR A 156 -1.35 5.70 -11.10
C THR A 156 -0.18 6.55 -11.58
N ILE A 157 -0.02 6.62 -12.88
CA ILE A 157 1.03 7.38 -13.56
C ILE A 157 0.35 8.54 -14.32
N ILE A 158 0.74 9.78 -14.04
CA ILE A 158 0.23 10.99 -14.70
C ILE A 158 1.43 11.84 -15.11
N ASP A 159 1.40 12.32 -16.33
CA ASP A 159 2.49 13.10 -16.94
C ASP A 159 3.85 12.40 -16.85
N GLY A 160 3.83 11.04 -16.90
CA GLY A 160 5.02 10.22 -16.86
C GLY A 160 5.67 10.12 -15.47
N LYS A 161 4.93 10.43 -14.41
CA LYS A 161 5.37 10.30 -13.01
C LYS A 161 4.43 9.40 -12.24
N VAL A 162 4.95 8.72 -11.23
CA VAL A 162 4.10 8.00 -10.27
C VAL A 162 3.34 9.05 -9.45
N ALA A 163 2.06 9.18 -9.72
CA ALA A 163 1.19 10.19 -9.10
C ALA A 163 0.47 9.65 -7.85
N SER A 164 0.26 8.34 -7.77
CA SER A 164 -0.37 7.71 -6.60
C SER A 164 0.02 6.25 -6.50
N VAL A 165 0.17 5.79 -5.25
CA VAL A 165 0.42 4.38 -4.91
C VAL A 165 -0.62 3.85 -3.92
N THR A 166 -1.74 4.57 -3.78
CA THR A 166 -2.82 4.24 -2.85
C THR A 166 -4.16 4.08 -3.58
N PRO A 167 -5.10 3.31 -3.02
CA PRO A 167 -5.02 2.48 -1.82
C PRO A 167 -3.92 1.42 -1.92
N ASN A 168 -3.22 1.18 -0.79
CA ASN A 168 -2.16 0.18 -0.71
C ASN A 168 -2.49 -0.74 0.47
N PHE A 169 -2.95 -1.95 0.17
CA PHE A 169 -3.50 -2.88 1.16
C PHE A 169 -2.69 -4.16 1.21
N PHE A 170 -2.26 -4.53 2.41
CA PHE A 170 -1.67 -5.83 2.74
C PHE A 170 -2.40 -6.41 3.95
N ALA A 171 -2.60 -7.73 3.96
CA ALA A 171 -3.22 -8.43 5.06
C ALA A 171 -2.53 -9.77 5.31
N SER A 172 -2.82 -10.41 6.42
CA SER A 172 -2.22 -11.68 6.79
C SER A 172 -3.21 -12.56 7.54
N ASN A 173 -3.44 -13.76 7.04
CA ASN A 173 -4.20 -14.80 7.72
C ASN A 173 -3.54 -16.16 7.43
N PRO A 174 -3.02 -16.85 8.45
CA PRO A 174 -2.98 -16.44 9.85
C PRO A 174 -2.05 -15.25 10.11
N GLY A 175 -2.23 -14.58 11.21
CA GLY A 175 -1.34 -13.50 11.65
C GLY A 175 0.06 -14.02 11.96
N VAL A 176 0.12 -15.21 12.55
CA VAL A 176 1.36 -15.97 12.81
C VAL A 176 1.13 -17.41 12.39
N ILE A 177 2.10 -18.02 11.72
CA ILE A 177 2.04 -19.44 11.39
C ILE A 177 2.43 -20.25 12.64
N HIS A 178 1.55 -21.13 13.11
CA HIS A 178 1.74 -21.87 14.35
C HIS A 178 2.34 -23.27 14.20
N ASP A 179 2.32 -23.82 12.99
CA ASP A 179 2.80 -25.18 12.72
C ASP A 179 3.56 -25.26 11.39
N GLY A 180 4.24 -26.39 11.20
CA GLY A 180 4.95 -26.71 9.96
C GLY A 180 6.30 -26.01 9.82
N PRO A 181 6.92 -26.13 8.64
CA PRO A 181 8.28 -25.61 8.41
C PRO A 181 8.43 -24.10 8.53
N ARG A 182 7.32 -23.34 8.44
CA ARG A 182 7.33 -21.88 8.54
C ARG A 182 6.79 -21.38 9.89
N LYS A 183 6.74 -22.26 10.90
CA LYS A 183 6.28 -21.90 12.24
C LYS A 183 7.01 -20.66 12.77
N GLY A 184 6.22 -19.69 13.25
CA GLY A 184 6.74 -18.43 13.78
C GLY A 184 6.78 -17.31 12.74
N LEU A 185 6.54 -17.59 11.46
CA LEU A 185 6.48 -16.53 10.45
C LEU A 185 5.27 -15.62 10.73
N LYS A 186 5.54 -14.32 10.83
CA LYS A 186 4.56 -13.26 11.04
C LYS A 186 4.79 -12.23 9.93
N VAL A 187 4.00 -12.31 8.86
CA VAL A 187 4.25 -11.56 7.62
C VAL A 187 4.17 -10.06 7.84
N LEU A 188 3.20 -9.58 8.62
CA LEU A 188 3.02 -8.16 8.94
C LEU A 188 3.49 -7.84 10.37
N ALA A 189 4.65 -8.40 10.75
CA ALA A 189 5.21 -8.22 12.09
C ALA A 189 5.46 -6.76 12.42
N ARG A 190 6.03 -5.99 11.50
CA ARG A 190 6.43 -4.62 11.77
C ARG A 190 5.22 -3.68 11.91
N GLU A 191 4.18 -3.92 11.12
CA GLU A 191 2.92 -3.17 11.22
C GLU A 191 2.31 -3.30 12.61
N GLU A 192 2.39 -4.49 13.20
CA GLU A 192 1.86 -4.74 14.54
C GLU A 192 2.83 -4.33 15.65
N ASP A 193 4.07 -4.82 15.57
CA ASP A 193 5.01 -4.73 16.69
C ASP A 193 5.45 -3.27 16.94
N VAL A 194 5.74 -2.50 15.89
CA VAL A 194 6.14 -1.08 16.02
C VAL A 194 5.01 -0.27 16.64
N ALA A 195 3.75 -0.50 16.22
CA ALA A 195 2.59 0.21 16.77
C ALA A 195 2.37 -0.16 18.24
N ARG A 196 2.48 -1.46 18.57
CA ARG A 196 2.34 -1.92 19.98
C ARG A 196 3.45 -1.35 20.86
N GLU A 197 4.69 -1.32 20.37
CA GLU A 197 5.82 -0.70 21.10
C GLU A 197 5.54 0.78 21.38
N LEU A 198 5.04 1.51 20.38
CA LEU A 198 4.64 2.91 20.57
C LEU A 198 3.56 3.00 21.67
N ALA A 199 2.46 2.25 21.53
CA ALA A 199 1.35 2.29 22.50
C ALA A 199 1.81 1.94 23.92
N LYS A 200 2.69 0.94 24.06
CA LYS A 200 3.22 0.54 25.38
C LYS A 200 4.19 1.56 25.96
N SER A 201 4.89 2.34 25.14
CA SER A 201 5.82 3.38 25.58
C SER A 201 5.12 4.61 26.15
N LEU A 202 3.82 4.77 25.88
CA LEU A 202 3.04 5.93 26.31
C LEU A 202 2.87 5.95 27.84
N SER A 203 3.00 7.13 28.44
CA SER A 203 2.69 7.35 29.85
C SER A 203 1.20 7.15 30.10
N LYS A 204 0.80 7.01 31.36
CA LYS A 204 -0.60 6.86 31.75
C LYS A 204 -1.48 8.02 31.23
N LYS A 205 -0.94 9.25 31.22
CA LYS A 205 -1.66 10.42 30.67
C LYS A 205 -1.81 10.29 29.15
N GLN A 206 -0.73 9.98 28.44
CA GLN A 206 -0.74 9.82 26.99
C GLN A 206 -1.68 8.69 26.54
N ARG A 207 -1.71 7.58 27.29
CA ARG A 207 -2.61 6.45 26.97
C ARG A 207 -4.09 6.83 27.04
N LYS A 208 -4.47 7.74 27.96
CA LYS A 208 -5.86 8.21 28.03
C LYS A 208 -6.29 8.98 26.79
N GLU A 209 -5.34 9.57 26.09
CA GLU A 209 -5.61 10.27 24.82
C GLU A 209 -5.52 9.31 23.63
N ALA A 210 -4.50 8.45 23.62
CA ALA A 210 -4.21 7.55 22.50
C ALA A 210 -5.18 6.38 22.39
N ILE A 211 -5.62 5.80 23.54
CA ILE A 211 -6.54 4.65 23.54
C ILE A 211 -7.96 5.20 23.50
N VAL A 212 -8.54 5.18 22.33
CA VAL A 212 -9.83 5.83 22.06
C VAL A 212 -11.03 4.94 22.36
N GLU A 213 -10.82 3.62 22.40
CA GLU A 213 -11.86 2.64 22.73
C GLU A 213 -11.25 1.43 23.42
N ASP A 214 -11.98 0.88 24.40
CA ASP A 214 -11.57 -0.33 25.12
C ASP A 214 -11.68 -1.58 24.26
N LYS A 215 -12.55 -1.55 23.25
CA LYS A 215 -12.78 -2.67 22.34
C LYS A 215 -12.48 -2.23 20.90
N ALA A 216 -11.66 -3.01 20.21
CA ALA A 216 -11.33 -2.74 18.81
C ALA A 216 -12.54 -2.97 17.90
N PRO A 217 -12.68 -2.18 16.82
CA PRO A 217 -13.66 -2.48 15.78
C PRO A 217 -13.35 -3.84 15.14
N ARG A 218 -14.34 -4.44 14.51
CA ARG A 218 -14.19 -5.78 13.90
C ARG A 218 -13.15 -5.79 12.78
N ASP A 219 -12.96 -4.68 12.09
CA ASP A 219 -12.07 -4.58 10.94
C ASP A 219 -11.58 -3.13 10.77
N ILE A 220 -10.77 -2.87 9.75
CA ILE A 220 -10.43 -1.50 9.34
C ILE A 220 -11.73 -0.73 9.03
N LEU A 221 -11.79 0.49 9.49
CA LEU A 221 -13.04 1.28 9.42
C LEU A 221 -13.37 1.72 7.98
N THR A 222 -12.35 1.92 7.16
CA THR A 222 -12.54 2.34 5.77
C THR A 222 -12.84 1.19 4.80
N SER A 223 -12.78 -0.06 5.27
CA SER A 223 -13.12 -1.22 4.45
C SER A 223 -12.45 -1.16 3.06
N ALA A 224 -13.19 -1.50 2.00
CA ALA A 224 -12.78 -1.33 0.60
C ALA A 224 -13.48 -0.12 -0.05
N ASP A 225 -13.84 0.88 0.75
CA ASP A 225 -14.52 2.07 0.23
C ASP A 225 -13.64 2.76 -0.82
N PRO A 226 -14.19 3.13 -1.97
CA PRO A 226 -13.40 3.80 -3.02
C PRO A 226 -12.94 5.20 -2.60
N MET A 227 -13.67 5.87 -1.73
CA MET A 227 -13.33 7.19 -1.20
C MET A 227 -13.32 7.14 0.32
N VAL A 228 -12.35 7.83 0.93
CA VAL A 228 -12.24 7.89 2.40
C VAL A 228 -12.16 9.34 2.86
N GLU A 229 -12.64 9.56 4.08
CA GLU A 229 -12.58 10.85 4.78
C GLU A 229 -11.85 10.67 6.12
N SER A 230 -11.47 11.78 6.71
CA SER A 230 -10.89 11.78 8.05
C SER A 230 -11.78 11.03 9.04
N LEU A 231 -11.17 10.20 9.86
CA LEU A 231 -11.85 9.44 10.94
C LEU A 231 -11.91 10.26 12.24
N GLY A 232 -11.71 11.57 12.16
CA GLY A 232 -11.76 12.47 13.32
C GLY A 232 -10.41 12.57 14.03
N ASP A 233 -10.35 13.46 14.98
CA ASP A 233 -9.11 13.87 15.68
C ASP A 233 -8.84 13.11 16.97
N ALA A 234 -9.63 12.10 17.32
CA ALA A 234 -9.41 11.32 18.52
C ALA A 234 -8.09 10.54 18.44
N GLY A 235 -7.29 10.66 19.50
CA GLY A 235 -5.95 10.06 19.57
C GLY A 235 -4.94 11.02 20.16
N ILE A 236 -3.68 10.65 20.14
CA ILE A 236 -2.59 11.50 20.63
C ILE A 236 -1.86 12.15 19.46
N ALA A 237 -1.71 13.47 19.53
CA ALA A 237 -1.00 14.23 18.48
C ALA A 237 0.53 14.00 18.55
N TYR A 238 1.18 14.04 17.39
CA TYR A 238 2.63 13.93 17.27
C TYR A 238 3.35 14.90 18.24
N GLY A 239 2.86 16.13 18.35
CA GLY A 239 3.45 17.15 19.23
C GLY A 239 3.39 16.84 20.74
N ASP A 240 2.48 15.95 21.14
CA ASP A 240 2.32 15.53 22.55
C ASP A 240 3.14 14.27 22.88
N LEU A 241 3.86 13.74 21.91
CA LEU A 241 4.76 12.61 22.06
C LEU A 241 6.16 13.09 22.43
N LYS A 242 6.87 12.30 23.23
CA LYS A 242 8.30 12.49 23.48
C LYS A 242 9.12 12.16 22.22
N GLU A 243 10.30 12.72 22.10
CA GLU A 243 11.19 12.52 20.95
C GLU A 243 11.33 11.04 20.53
N ALA A 244 11.56 10.14 21.47
CA ALA A 244 11.69 8.71 21.19
C ALA A 244 10.35 8.11 20.67
N GLN A 245 9.22 8.61 21.15
CA GLN A 245 7.89 8.18 20.70
C GLN A 245 7.57 8.76 19.30
N GLN A 246 7.97 9.99 19.04
CA GLN A 246 7.88 10.62 17.73
C GLN A 246 8.67 9.80 16.68
N ALA A 247 9.90 9.42 17.04
CA ALA A 247 10.73 8.57 16.20
C ALA A 247 10.06 7.22 15.92
N LYS A 248 9.40 6.64 16.93
CA LYS A 248 8.67 5.36 16.79
C LYS A 248 7.43 5.54 15.90
N LEU A 249 6.71 6.64 16.00
CA LEU A 249 5.58 6.94 15.11
C LEU A 249 6.04 7.10 13.65
N MET A 250 7.16 7.80 13.45
CA MET A 250 7.76 7.93 12.11
C MET A 250 8.26 6.57 11.57
N GLU A 251 8.80 5.72 12.45
CA GLU A 251 9.15 4.34 12.09
C GLU A 251 7.92 3.59 11.59
N LEU A 252 6.78 3.73 12.27
CA LEU A 252 5.53 3.09 11.88
C LEU A 252 5.05 3.58 10.51
N ILE A 253 5.07 4.89 10.27
CA ILE A 253 4.72 5.47 8.96
C ILE A 253 5.63 4.89 7.87
N ASN A 254 6.94 4.81 8.14
CA ASN A 254 7.91 4.24 7.22
C ASN A 254 7.64 2.75 6.91
N VAL A 255 7.04 1.99 7.83
CA VAL A 255 6.68 0.59 7.60
C VAL A 255 5.71 0.48 6.41
N TYR A 256 4.75 1.40 6.32
CA TYR A 256 3.77 1.45 5.22
C TYR A 256 4.35 2.07 3.96
N VAL A 257 4.89 3.26 4.08
CA VAL A 257 5.32 4.06 2.91
C VAL A 257 6.46 3.35 2.15
N LYS A 258 7.38 2.71 2.87
CA LYS A 258 8.51 2.00 2.24
C LYS A 258 8.17 0.60 1.70
N ARG A 259 6.88 0.29 1.53
CA ARG A 259 6.43 -0.87 0.74
C ARG A 259 6.73 -0.65 -0.74
N VAL A 260 6.67 0.60 -1.20
CA VAL A 260 6.91 0.96 -2.61
C VAL A 260 8.38 1.34 -2.84
N ARG A 261 8.75 1.53 -4.09
CA ARG A 261 10.13 1.88 -4.50
C ARG A 261 10.64 3.09 -3.71
N ALA A 262 11.93 3.09 -3.42
CA ALA A 262 12.55 4.08 -2.53
C ALA A 262 12.31 5.52 -2.96
N GLU A 263 12.46 5.79 -4.27
CA GLU A 263 12.28 7.13 -4.82
C GLU A 263 10.83 7.63 -4.67
N VAL A 264 9.86 6.73 -4.83
CA VAL A 264 8.44 7.05 -4.63
C VAL A 264 8.15 7.23 -3.14
N ALA A 265 8.67 6.33 -2.31
CA ALA A 265 8.51 6.42 -0.84
C ALA A 265 9.09 7.74 -0.30
N ASP A 266 10.23 8.19 -0.82
CA ASP A 266 10.87 9.44 -0.41
C ASP A 266 9.97 10.65 -0.74
N GLU A 267 9.33 10.67 -1.92
CA GLU A 267 8.37 11.73 -2.29
C GLU A 267 7.14 11.72 -1.37
N GLU A 268 6.60 10.55 -1.07
CA GLU A 268 5.45 10.40 -0.16
C GLU A 268 5.80 10.90 1.26
N LEU A 269 6.96 10.51 1.79
CA LEU A 269 7.42 10.97 3.11
C LEU A 269 7.64 12.48 3.15
N MET A 270 8.13 13.04 2.05
CA MET A 270 8.31 14.48 1.92
C MET A 270 6.95 15.19 1.96
N ALA A 271 5.97 14.70 1.19
CA ALA A 271 4.61 15.26 1.17
C ALA A 271 3.94 15.17 2.56
N ILE A 272 4.11 14.05 3.26
CA ILE A 272 3.60 13.87 4.63
C ILE A 272 4.24 14.90 5.57
N THR A 273 5.55 15.09 5.46
CA THR A 273 6.29 16.06 6.31
C THR A 273 5.85 17.50 6.03
N GLU A 274 5.72 17.86 4.76
CA GLU A 274 5.31 19.21 4.32
C GLU A 274 3.87 19.54 4.74
N ALA A 275 2.99 18.53 4.79
CA ALA A 275 1.61 18.70 5.25
C ALA A 275 1.52 19.01 6.75
N GLY A 276 2.57 18.69 7.52
CA GLY A 276 2.70 19.04 8.95
C GLY A 276 2.70 17.83 9.87
N LEU A 277 3.88 17.50 10.40
CA LEU A 277 4.04 16.38 11.34
C LEU A 277 3.22 16.58 12.63
N ASP A 278 3.15 17.83 13.11
CA ASP A 278 2.40 18.19 14.32
C ASP A 278 0.90 17.89 14.22
N LYS A 279 0.39 17.73 13.00
CA LYS A 279 -1.03 17.41 12.74
C LYS A 279 -1.29 15.90 12.66
N ILE A 280 -0.25 15.08 12.78
CA ILE A 280 -0.42 13.61 12.74
C ILE A 280 -0.92 13.13 14.10
N VAL A 281 -1.93 12.26 14.07
CA VAL A 281 -2.56 11.70 15.28
C VAL A 281 -2.43 10.17 15.23
N PHE A 282 -2.05 9.58 16.38
CA PHE A 282 -2.04 8.13 16.58
C PHE A 282 -3.19 7.74 17.53
N ALA A 283 -4.01 6.79 17.11
CA ALA A 283 -5.10 6.27 17.94
C ALA A 283 -5.03 4.74 17.99
N TRP A 284 -5.34 4.21 19.16
CA TRP A 284 -5.37 2.76 19.44
C TRP A 284 -6.73 2.37 20.02
N ALA A 285 -7.19 1.16 19.71
CA ALA A 285 -8.40 0.59 20.32
C ALA A 285 -8.14 -0.88 20.65
N GLY A 286 -8.69 -1.34 21.76
CA GLY A 286 -8.57 -2.73 22.20
C GLY A 286 -7.35 -2.99 23.10
N GLY A 287 -6.97 -4.25 23.19
CA GLY A 287 -5.92 -4.71 24.11
C GLY A 287 -4.52 -4.36 23.65
N LEU A 288 -3.59 -4.33 24.60
CA LEU A 288 -2.18 -4.01 24.34
C LEU A 288 -1.28 -5.26 24.24
N GLU A 289 -1.80 -6.41 24.67
CA GLU A 289 -0.99 -7.64 24.68
C GLU A 289 -1.22 -8.46 23.41
N PRO A 290 -0.23 -9.26 23.00
CA PRO A 290 -0.43 -10.18 21.88
C PRO A 290 -1.64 -11.09 22.10
N LYS A 291 -2.37 -11.40 21.05
CA LYS A 291 -3.60 -12.20 21.02
C LYS A 291 -4.84 -11.48 21.60
N GLU A 292 -4.70 -10.25 22.06
CA GLU A 292 -5.84 -9.40 22.34
C GLU A 292 -6.24 -8.67 21.07
N GLY A 293 -7.55 -8.63 20.77
CA GLY A 293 -8.06 -7.90 19.61
C GLY A 293 -7.67 -6.43 19.68
N HIS A 294 -7.11 -5.90 18.62
CA HIS A 294 -6.64 -4.51 18.61
C HIS A 294 -6.73 -3.89 17.22
N TYR A 295 -6.75 -2.55 17.23
CA TYR A 295 -6.83 -1.70 16.04
C TYR A 295 -6.00 -0.46 16.32
N TYR A 296 -5.35 0.07 15.30
CA TYR A 296 -4.80 1.42 15.38
C TYR A 296 -4.98 2.15 14.06
N ARG A 297 -4.91 3.48 14.15
CA ARG A 297 -4.77 4.32 12.97
C ARG A 297 -3.71 5.39 13.20
N VAL A 298 -3.06 5.78 12.13
CA VAL A 298 -2.19 6.97 12.06
C VAL A 298 -2.80 7.85 10.97
N GLN A 299 -3.17 9.05 11.32
CA GLN A 299 -3.85 9.95 10.41
C GLN A 299 -3.14 11.31 10.39
N GLY A 300 -2.78 11.78 9.22
CA GLY A 300 -2.29 13.13 8.98
C GLY A 300 -3.27 13.93 8.13
N PRO A 301 -2.91 15.13 7.71
CA PRO A 301 -3.78 15.95 6.87
C PRO A 301 -4.14 15.33 5.52
N THR A 302 -3.25 14.50 4.96
CA THR A 302 -3.42 13.93 3.62
C THR A 302 -3.62 12.42 3.61
N PHE A 303 -3.24 11.70 4.68
CA PHE A 303 -3.15 10.25 4.65
C PHE A 303 -3.78 9.59 5.86
N LEU A 304 -4.07 8.32 5.70
CA LEU A 304 -4.58 7.45 6.75
C LEU A 304 -3.90 6.08 6.65
N LEU A 305 -3.35 5.61 7.76
CA LEU A 305 -2.95 4.21 7.93
C LEU A 305 -3.94 3.58 8.90
N GLU A 306 -4.46 2.41 8.56
CA GLU A 306 -5.29 1.62 9.48
C GLU A 306 -4.73 0.20 9.58
N TYR A 307 -4.88 -0.38 10.76
CA TYR A 307 -4.52 -1.75 11.07
C TYR A 307 -5.58 -2.34 11.99
N ALA A 308 -6.06 -3.52 11.66
CA ALA A 308 -6.99 -4.26 12.51
C ALA A 308 -6.53 -5.71 12.65
N ASN A 309 -6.55 -6.23 13.88
CA ASN A 309 -6.28 -7.64 14.15
C ASN A 309 -7.24 -8.10 15.26
N THR A 310 -8.46 -8.44 14.88
CA THR A 310 -9.55 -8.76 15.80
C THR A 310 -10.22 -10.10 15.51
N GLN A 311 -10.13 -10.55 14.25
CA GLN A 311 -10.79 -11.77 13.81
C GLN A 311 -9.93 -12.99 14.15
N ASN A 312 -10.57 -14.14 14.27
CA ASN A 312 -9.91 -15.43 14.54
C ASN A 312 -9.02 -15.41 15.80
N GLY A 313 -9.43 -14.69 16.85
CA GLY A 313 -8.64 -14.57 18.09
C GLY A 313 -7.38 -13.71 17.91
N ALA A 314 -7.50 -12.63 17.15
CA ALA A 314 -6.40 -11.72 16.79
C ALA A 314 -5.30 -12.43 15.99
N GLU A 315 -5.74 -13.22 15.01
CA GLU A 315 -4.86 -13.95 14.08
C GLU A 315 -5.23 -13.68 12.61
N HIS A 316 -5.89 -12.52 12.34
CA HIS A 316 -6.31 -12.15 11.00
C HIS A 316 -6.15 -10.65 10.85
N VAL A 317 -5.10 -10.24 10.19
CA VAL A 317 -4.61 -8.85 10.10
C VAL A 317 -5.07 -8.20 8.79
N HIS A 318 -5.58 -6.97 8.87
CA HIS A 318 -5.80 -6.09 7.73
C HIS A 318 -5.03 -4.78 7.97
N ALA A 319 -4.27 -4.32 6.98
CA ALA A 319 -3.44 -3.12 7.08
C ALA A 319 -3.48 -2.33 5.77
N VAL A 320 -3.93 -1.08 5.83
CA VAL A 320 -4.14 -0.25 4.62
C VAL A 320 -3.49 1.13 4.78
N TRP A 321 -3.00 1.65 3.66
CA TRP A 321 -2.54 3.02 3.51
C TRP A 321 -3.43 3.69 2.47
N ARG A 322 -4.01 4.83 2.83
CA ARG A 322 -4.93 5.63 2.02
C ARG A 322 -4.44 7.06 1.92
N ASP A 323 -4.81 7.73 0.84
CA ASP A 323 -4.65 9.17 0.67
C ASP A 323 -6.05 9.78 0.47
N PHE A 324 -6.42 10.77 1.28
CA PHE A 324 -7.78 11.35 1.29
C PHE A 324 -8.20 11.94 -0.06
N ASN A 325 -7.28 12.52 -0.78
CA ASN A 325 -7.55 13.16 -2.08
C ASN A 325 -6.88 12.43 -3.23
N GLY A 326 -5.74 11.78 -2.94
CA GLY A 326 -4.86 11.20 -3.94
C GLY A 326 -5.08 9.71 -4.24
N ASP A 327 -5.98 9.03 -3.52
CA ASP A 327 -6.29 7.64 -3.83
C ASP A 327 -6.64 7.50 -5.32
N PHE A 328 -6.02 6.53 -6.00
CA PHE A 328 -6.15 6.33 -7.44
C PHE A 328 -5.71 7.54 -8.28
N GLY A 329 -4.94 8.47 -7.71
CA GLY A 329 -4.49 9.70 -8.42
C GLY A 329 -5.61 10.67 -8.73
N ARG A 330 -6.71 10.65 -7.96
CA ARG A 330 -7.92 11.43 -8.23
C ARG A 330 -7.68 12.94 -8.32
N ASP A 331 -6.90 13.48 -7.41
CA ASP A 331 -6.57 14.92 -7.34
C ASP A 331 -5.81 15.36 -8.60
N VAL A 332 -4.76 14.64 -8.95
CA VAL A 332 -3.89 14.94 -10.09
C VAL A 332 -4.66 14.75 -11.41
N LEU A 333 -5.48 13.70 -11.52
CA LEU A 333 -6.33 13.45 -12.69
C LEU A 333 -7.34 14.58 -12.87
N LYS A 334 -7.96 15.04 -11.79
CA LYS A 334 -8.90 16.16 -11.82
C LYS A 334 -8.24 17.44 -12.34
N GLU A 335 -7.04 17.75 -11.84
CA GLU A 335 -6.26 18.91 -12.30
C GLU A 335 -5.87 18.76 -13.78
N HIS A 336 -5.45 17.58 -14.18
CA HIS A 336 -5.05 17.30 -15.56
C HIS A 336 -6.24 17.53 -16.52
N TYR A 337 -7.42 17.00 -16.20
CA TYR A 337 -8.63 17.19 -17.02
C TYR A 337 -9.05 18.65 -17.07
N GLN A 338 -8.98 19.39 -15.97
CA GLN A 338 -9.31 20.81 -15.92
C GLN A 338 -8.40 21.65 -16.83
N LYS A 339 -7.09 21.38 -16.79
CA LYS A 339 -6.10 22.08 -17.63
C LYS A 339 -6.32 21.76 -19.12
N SER A 340 -6.62 20.51 -19.46
CA SER A 340 -6.84 20.07 -20.84
C SER A 340 -8.10 20.70 -21.47
N HIS A 341 -9.11 21.04 -20.68
CA HIS A 341 -10.37 21.62 -21.14
C HIS A 341 -10.40 23.17 -21.05
N GLN A 342 -9.36 23.80 -20.51
CA GLN A 342 -9.25 25.29 -20.49
C GLN A 342 -8.55 25.84 -21.72
N VAL A 343 -8.10 24.99 -22.64
CA VAL A 343 -7.36 25.40 -23.85
C VAL A 343 -8.25 25.45 -25.09
N GLU A 344 -9.60 25.41 -24.94
CA GLU A 344 -10.55 25.63 -26.05
C GLU A 344 -11.19 27.02 -26.00
#